data_c577acdc34e222778819c29a2771c39f
#
_entry.id   c577acdc34e222778819c29a2771c39f
#
_cell.length_a   1.000
_cell.length_b   1.000
_cell.length_c   1.000
_cell.angle_alpha   90.00
_cell.angle_beta   90.00
_cell.angle_gamma   90.00
#
_symmetry.space_group_name_H-M   'P 1'
#
loop_
_entity.id
_entity.type
_entity.pdbx_description
1 polymer ?
#
loop_
_entity_poly.entity_id
_entity_poly.type
_entity_poly.pdbx_seq_one_letter_code
_entity_poly.pdbx_strand_id
1 'polypeptide(L)' 'MPEPAVRAAWDREPTVPAVADLFRVSDEAMLYRLHNLGLVEDMPRTA' A
#
# COMPACT_ATOMS: atom_id res chain seq x y z
N MET A 1 1.08 -8.33 -7.61
CA MET A 1 0.32 -7.08 -7.87
C MET A 1 1.17 -6.14 -8.69
N PRO A 2 0.66 -5.74 -9.86
CA PRO A 2 1.45 -4.86 -10.71
C PRO A 2 1.61 -3.48 -10.07
N GLU A 3 2.80 -2.94 -10.19
CA GLU A 3 3.11 -1.63 -9.62
C GLU A 3 2.18 -0.53 -10.15
N PRO A 4 1.90 -0.45 -11.46
CA PRO A 4 1.04 0.63 -11.96
C PRO A 4 -0.35 0.63 -11.34
N ALA A 5 -0.90 -0.55 -11.05
CA ALA A 5 -2.21 -0.64 -10.45
C ALA A 5 -2.18 -0.13 -9.01
N VAL A 6 -1.14 -0.49 -8.26
CA VAL A 6 -1.00 -0.05 -6.88
C VAL A 6 -0.81 1.46 -6.83
N ARG A 7 0.02 2.01 -7.72
CA ARG A 7 0.23 3.45 -7.75
C ARG A 7 -1.04 4.20 -8.09
N ALA A 8 -1.80 3.71 -9.05
CA ALA A 8 -3.03 4.36 -9.44
C ALA A 8 -4.04 4.36 -8.30
N ALA A 9 -4.16 3.23 -7.61
CA ALA A 9 -5.07 3.13 -6.48
C ALA A 9 -4.65 4.07 -5.36
N TRP A 10 -3.36 4.15 -5.06
CA TRP A 10 -2.84 5.02 -4.02
C TRP A 10 -3.09 6.48 -4.38
N ASP A 11 -2.92 6.82 -5.64
CA ASP A 11 -3.12 8.19 -6.10
C ASP A 11 -4.56 8.63 -5.96
N ARG A 12 -5.49 7.69 -6.17
CA ARG A 12 -6.91 7.99 -6.06
C ARG A 12 -7.34 8.11 -4.60
N GLU A 13 -6.86 7.23 -3.76
CA GLU A 13 -7.23 7.23 -2.35
C GLU A 13 -6.02 6.78 -1.54
N PRO A 14 -5.22 7.73 -1.04
CA PRO A 14 -3.97 7.41 -0.36
C PRO A 14 -4.19 6.96 1.08
N THR A 15 -4.87 5.84 1.25
CA THR A 15 -5.05 5.23 2.55
C THR A 15 -4.72 3.75 2.44
N VAL A 16 -3.96 3.24 3.40
CA VAL A 16 -3.53 1.84 3.37
C VAL A 16 -4.71 0.89 3.41
N PRO A 17 -5.69 1.06 4.32
CA PRO A 17 -6.81 0.13 4.35
C PRO A 17 -7.59 0.05 3.04
N ALA A 18 -7.80 1.18 2.38
CA ALA A 18 -8.55 1.19 1.14
C ALA A 18 -7.81 0.46 0.03
N VAL A 19 -6.52 0.72 -0.09
CA VAL A 19 -5.72 0.08 -1.13
C VAL A 19 -5.55 -1.41 -0.83
N ALA A 20 -5.34 -1.75 0.43
CA ALA A 20 -5.21 -3.14 0.83
C ALA A 20 -6.47 -3.93 0.51
N ASP A 21 -7.63 -3.35 0.80
CA ASP A 21 -8.90 -4.00 0.53
C ASP A 21 -9.10 -4.19 -0.98
N LEU A 22 -8.72 -3.20 -1.75
CA LEU A 22 -8.85 -3.28 -3.19
C LEU A 22 -8.09 -4.45 -3.79
N PHE A 23 -6.91 -4.73 -3.25
CA PHE A 23 -6.09 -5.83 -3.74
C PHE A 23 -6.21 -7.08 -2.90
N ARG A 24 -7.06 -7.07 -1.89
CA ARG A 24 -7.35 -8.23 -1.04
C ARG A 24 -6.11 -8.75 -0.34
N VAL A 25 -5.34 -7.83 0.21
CA VAL A 25 -4.17 -8.16 1.01
C VAL A 25 -4.32 -7.51 2.37
N SER A 26 -3.52 -7.94 3.33
CA SER A 26 -3.56 -7.33 4.65
C SER A 26 -2.99 -5.92 4.59
N ASP A 27 -3.38 -5.09 5.57
CA ASP A 27 -2.86 -3.73 5.66
C ASP A 27 -1.34 -3.73 5.76
N GLU A 28 -0.80 -4.64 6.53
CA GLU A 28 0.63 -4.73 6.73
C GLU A 28 1.34 -5.10 5.42
N ALA A 29 0.79 -6.07 4.69
CA ALA A 29 1.38 -6.46 3.42
C ALA A 29 1.35 -5.32 2.41
N MET A 30 0.23 -4.58 2.39
CA MET A 30 0.11 -3.46 1.48
C MET A 30 1.09 -2.34 1.87
N LEU A 31 1.26 -2.09 3.15
CA LEU A 31 2.18 -1.06 3.59
C LEU A 31 3.62 -1.38 3.18
N TYR A 32 4.01 -2.64 3.29
CA TYR A 32 5.33 -3.05 2.80
C TYR A 32 5.47 -2.80 1.32
N ARG A 33 4.43 -3.11 0.57
CA ARG A 33 4.45 -2.89 -0.87
C ARG A 33 4.58 -1.42 -1.20
N LEU A 34 3.80 -0.58 -0.52
CA LEU A 34 3.83 0.86 -0.75
C LEU A 34 5.20 1.43 -0.40
N HIS A 35 5.79 0.93 0.67
CA HIS A 35 7.12 1.38 1.05
C HIS A 35 8.15 1.00 0.00
N ASN A 36 8.08 -0.22 -0.53
CA ASN A 36 9.02 -0.67 -1.54
C ASN A 36 8.88 0.12 -2.83
N LEU A 37 7.67 0.62 -3.11
CA LEU A 37 7.44 1.45 -4.29
C LEU A 37 7.79 2.91 -4.06
N GLY A 38 8.15 3.27 -2.83
CA GLY A 38 8.49 4.65 -2.50
C GLY A 38 7.29 5.55 -2.33
N LEU A 39 6.11 5.00 -2.17
CA LEU A 39 4.89 5.79 -2.02
C LEU A 39 4.65 6.23 -0.59
N VAL A 40 5.20 5.50 0.37
CA VAL A 40 5.15 5.90 1.77
C VAL A 40 6.54 5.79 2.35
N GLU A 41 6.84 6.62 3.32
CA GLU A 41 8.18 6.63 3.93
C GLU A 41 8.23 5.82 5.21
N ASP A 42 7.10 5.76 5.92
CA ASP A 42 7.06 5.09 7.21
C ASP A 42 6.70 3.64 7.06
N MET A 43 7.45 2.79 7.72
CA MET A 43 7.14 1.37 7.80
C MET A 43 6.38 1.10 9.09
N PRO A 44 5.47 0.13 9.07
CA PRO A 44 4.80 -0.25 10.30
C PRO A 44 5.82 -0.83 11.26
N ARG A 45 5.72 -0.40 12.48
CA ARG A 45 6.57 -0.96 13.50
C ARG A 45 5.78 -2.03 14.21
N THR A 46 6.26 -3.23 14.11
CA THR A 46 5.74 -4.26 14.97
C THR A 46 6.45 -4.08 16.29
N ALA A 47 5.79 -3.48 17.17
CA ALA A 47 6.39 -3.23 18.46
C ALA A 47 6.58 -4.53 19.21
#